data_01c071e678706b23aeb0a76d6fa66cad
#
_entry.id   01c071e678706b23aeb0a76d6fa66cad
#
_cell.length_a   1.000
_cell.length_b   1.000
_cell.length_c   1.000
_cell.angle_alpha   90.00
_cell.angle_beta   90.00
_cell.angle_gamma   90.00
#
_symmetry.space_group_name_H-M   'P 1'
#
loop_
_entity.id
_entity.type
_entity.pdbx_description
1 polymer ?
#
loop_
_entity_poly.entity_id
_entity_poly.type
_entity_poly.pdbx_seq_one_letter_code
_entity_poly.pdbx_strand_id
1 'polypeptide(L)'
;LAPQSGTVNCAAVSPRGRRRPDPLEPIFEAEVVPLLKAAPGIRAVAVYNEMLRRHPELSEGIRRTLERRIRSWRAVHGEAQEVIFRPTHEPGRLGLSDFTDACRLGVTIAGQPLDHLFYHFRLVWSGFEHAHVILGGESFVALAEGLQNALWSVSGTPLYHRSDSLSAAFRNLDADAKVDLTHRYDQLCSHYRMTSTRNNKGVAHENGSIESSHGHLKNAVHDALLMRGTKEFDDLGSYRALVDEIVSRRNAAHGKRIDAERSHLQALPERRTTDFEEIVVTVSRTGGFTLRKVFYTVPSRLIGHRLRVRLFDDRLDVFVGGTHLMTLRRGRGHRV
;
A
#
# COMPACT_ATOMS: atom_id res chain seq x y z
N LEU A 1 -59.38 7.06 -24.73
CA LEU A 1 -58.64 8.25 -24.24
C LEU A 1 -57.23 8.18 -24.79
N ALA A 2 -56.99 8.95 -25.87
CA ALA A 2 -55.68 9.06 -26.50
C ALA A 2 -54.76 10.01 -25.74
N PRO A 3 -53.45 9.80 -25.64
CA PRO A 3 -52.55 10.74 -25.01
C PRO A 3 -52.22 11.89 -25.96
N GLN A 4 -52.35 13.10 -25.46
CA GLN A 4 -52.00 14.33 -26.17
C GLN A 4 -50.47 14.45 -26.30
N SER A 5 -50.00 14.63 -27.53
CA SER A 5 -48.61 14.94 -27.89
C SER A 5 -48.29 16.38 -27.48
N GLY A 6 -47.50 16.55 -26.41
CA GLY A 6 -46.92 17.83 -26.04
C GLY A 6 -45.71 18.12 -26.98
N THR A 7 -45.84 19.10 -27.83
CA THR A 7 -44.75 19.69 -28.63
C THR A 7 -43.78 20.43 -27.70
N VAL A 8 -42.59 19.87 -27.54
CA VAL A 8 -41.49 20.57 -26.86
C VAL A 8 -40.94 21.65 -27.83
N ASN A 9 -41.20 22.91 -27.52
CA ASN A 9 -40.63 24.06 -28.22
C ASN A 9 -39.11 24.06 -27.95
N CYS A 10 -38.32 23.63 -28.94
CA CYS A 10 -36.88 23.86 -28.96
C CYS A 10 -36.66 25.35 -29.26
N ALA A 11 -36.38 26.16 -28.21
CA ALA A 11 -35.91 27.50 -28.35
C ALA A 11 -34.61 27.50 -29.18
N ALA A 12 -34.65 28.17 -30.33
CA ALA A 12 -33.48 28.34 -31.22
C ALA A 12 -32.38 29.07 -30.43
N VAL A 13 -31.27 28.39 -30.17
CA VAL A 13 -30.08 28.98 -29.57
C VAL A 13 -29.45 29.92 -30.63
N SER A 14 -29.51 31.23 -30.35
CA SER A 14 -28.85 32.26 -31.17
C SER A 14 -27.37 31.89 -31.38
N PRO A 15 -26.83 32.04 -32.60
CA PRO A 15 -25.43 31.79 -32.86
C PRO A 15 -24.57 32.80 -32.10
N ARG A 16 -23.86 32.35 -31.08
CA ARG A 16 -22.88 33.13 -30.34
C ARG A 16 -21.81 33.64 -31.29
N GLY A 17 -21.56 34.92 -31.23
CA GLY A 17 -20.76 35.76 -32.07
C GLY A 17 -19.44 35.21 -32.61
N ARG A 18 -18.91 35.87 -33.65
CA ARG A 18 -17.71 35.57 -34.44
C ARG A 18 -16.66 34.75 -33.68
N ARG A 19 -16.55 33.47 -34.03
CA ARG A 19 -15.43 32.63 -33.57
C ARG A 19 -14.14 33.26 -34.15
N ARG A 20 -13.21 33.61 -33.26
CA ARG A 20 -11.84 33.94 -33.70
C ARG A 20 -11.32 32.75 -34.51
N PRO A 21 -10.65 33.02 -35.68
CA PRO A 21 -10.05 31.94 -36.46
C PRO A 21 -9.14 31.11 -35.54
N ASP A 22 -9.25 29.79 -35.67
CA ASP A 22 -8.43 28.87 -34.86
C ASP A 22 -7.03 28.80 -35.48
N PRO A 23 -5.99 29.31 -34.79
CA PRO A 23 -4.63 29.32 -35.32
C PRO A 23 -4.04 27.93 -35.57
N LEU A 24 -4.66 26.88 -35.02
CA LEU A 24 -4.24 25.49 -35.24
C LEU A 24 -4.88 24.84 -36.46
N GLU A 25 -5.89 25.47 -37.09
CA GLU A 25 -6.64 24.84 -38.16
C GLU A 25 -5.76 24.37 -39.33
N PRO A 26 -4.83 25.19 -39.86
CA PRO A 26 -3.96 24.75 -40.94
C PRO A 26 -2.87 23.75 -40.52
N ILE A 27 -2.44 23.79 -39.26
CA ILE A 27 -1.30 23.03 -38.77
C ILE A 27 -1.75 21.64 -38.26
N PHE A 28 -2.95 21.56 -37.70
CA PHE A 28 -3.40 20.36 -36.99
C PHE A 28 -3.48 19.14 -37.91
N GLU A 29 -4.13 19.26 -39.05
CA GLU A 29 -4.26 18.14 -40.00
C GLU A 29 -2.93 17.85 -40.73
N ALA A 30 -2.17 18.88 -41.04
CA ALA A 30 -0.94 18.73 -41.81
C ALA A 30 0.24 18.18 -41.01
N GLU A 31 0.36 18.56 -39.73
CA GLU A 31 1.54 18.25 -38.94
C GLU A 31 1.23 17.43 -37.64
N VAL A 32 0.16 17.79 -36.92
CA VAL A 32 -0.15 17.14 -35.64
C VAL A 32 -0.72 15.73 -35.87
N VAL A 33 -1.65 15.59 -36.81
CA VAL A 33 -2.27 14.28 -37.09
C VAL A 33 -1.25 13.24 -37.58
N PRO A 34 -0.29 13.54 -38.47
CA PRO A 34 0.77 12.57 -38.78
C PRO A 34 1.61 12.16 -37.61
N LEU A 35 1.95 13.07 -36.69
CA LEU A 35 2.68 12.74 -35.45
C LEU A 35 1.87 11.80 -34.54
N LEU A 36 0.56 12.04 -34.41
CA LEU A 36 -0.32 11.20 -33.60
C LEU A 36 -0.50 9.79 -34.19
N LYS A 37 -0.51 9.68 -35.52
CA LYS A 37 -0.57 8.39 -36.24
C LYS A 37 0.75 7.63 -36.13
N ALA A 38 1.88 8.32 -36.27
CA ALA A 38 3.21 7.70 -36.19
C ALA A 38 3.57 7.25 -34.75
N ALA A 39 3.08 7.98 -33.74
CA ALA A 39 3.37 7.72 -32.33
C ALA A 39 2.10 7.91 -31.49
N PRO A 40 1.17 6.93 -31.42
CA PRO A 40 -0.10 7.06 -30.70
C PRO A 40 0.05 7.43 -29.23
N GLY A 41 1.11 6.95 -28.57
CA GLY A 41 1.44 7.20 -27.16
C GLY A 41 2.10 8.57 -26.88
N ILE A 42 2.37 9.41 -27.89
CA ILE A 42 3.06 10.70 -27.69
C ILE A 42 2.24 11.62 -26.77
N ARG A 43 2.89 12.20 -25.77
CA ARG A 43 2.20 13.12 -24.84
C ARG A 43 1.84 14.43 -25.55
N ALA A 44 0.63 14.96 -25.27
CA ALA A 44 0.17 16.21 -25.87
C ALA A 44 1.12 17.38 -25.59
N VAL A 45 1.80 17.38 -24.43
CA VAL A 45 2.81 18.40 -24.11
C VAL A 45 4.05 18.31 -25.01
N ALA A 46 4.43 17.12 -25.43
CA ALA A 46 5.56 16.94 -26.36
C ALA A 46 5.20 17.46 -27.76
N VAL A 47 3.97 17.18 -28.21
CA VAL A 47 3.45 17.75 -29.46
C VAL A 47 3.39 19.28 -29.40
N TYR A 48 2.93 19.83 -28.26
CA TYR A 48 2.89 21.28 -28.06
C TYR A 48 4.29 21.92 -28.17
N ASN A 49 5.29 21.36 -27.50
CA ASN A 49 6.66 21.88 -27.55
C ASN A 49 7.24 21.78 -28.94
N GLU A 50 6.95 20.73 -29.70
CA GLU A 50 7.40 20.56 -31.07
C GLU A 50 6.70 21.56 -32.02
N MET A 51 5.41 21.80 -31.80
CA MET A 51 4.70 22.84 -32.62
C MET A 51 5.24 24.23 -32.35
N LEU A 52 5.53 24.61 -31.11
CA LEU A 52 6.19 25.89 -30.81
C LEU A 52 7.59 26.00 -31.42
N ARG A 53 8.33 24.91 -31.48
CA ARG A 53 9.64 24.87 -32.12
C ARG A 53 9.56 25.10 -33.65
N ARG A 54 8.55 24.53 -34.31
CA ARG A 54 8.34 24.64 -35.75
C ARG A 54 7.68 25.96 -36.14
N HIS A 55 6.81 26.46 -35.30
CA HIS A 55 5.97 27.63 -35.49
C HIS A 55 6.15 28.62 -34.34
N PRO A 56 7.27 29.37 -34.31
CA PRO A 56 7.55 30.33 -33.23
C PRO A 56 6.51 31.48 -33.13
N GLU A 57 5.73 31.69 -34.19
CA GLU A 57 4.64 32.69 -34.26
C GLU A 57 3.40 32.28 -33.45
N LEU A 58 3.29 31.01 -33.01
CA LEU A 58 2.17 30.54 -32.21
C LEU A 58 2.25 31.09 -30.77
N SER A 59 1.13 31.58 -30.28
CA SER A 59 1.02 32.04 -28.90
C SER A 59 1.14 30.86 -27.90
N GLU A 60 1.84 31.07 -26.79
CA GLU A 60 1.91 30.11 -25.70
C GLU A 60 0.53 29.69 -25.14
N GLY A 61 -0.47 30.58 -25.26
CA GLY A 61 -1.86 30.32 -24.86
C GLY A 61 -2.58 29.22 -25.65
N ILE A 62 -2.00 28.75 -26.78
CA ILE A 62 -2.58 27.73 -27.66
C ILE A 62 -2.60 26.33 -27.04
N ARG A 63 -1.82 26.09 -25.98
CA ARG A 63 -1.62 24.80 -25.37
C ARG A 63 -2.94 24.08 -25.03
N ARG A 64 -3.86 24.75 -24.34
CA ARG A 64 -5.17 24.18 -23.98
C ARG A 64 -6.02 23.80 -25.19
N THR A 65 -5.93 24.57 -26.24
CA THR A 65 -6.65 24.33 -27.50
C THR A 65 -6.08 23.11 -28.19
N LEU A 66 -4.75 23.02 -28.30
CA LEU A 66 -4.07 21.87 -28.87
C LEU A 66 -4.35 20.57 -28.08
N GLU A 67 -4.22 20.61 -26.75
CA GLU A 67 -4.52 19.44 -25.87
C GLU A 67 -5.97 18.96 -26.04
N ARG A 68 -6.93 19.90 -26.13
CA ARG A 68 -8.34 19.57 -26.39
C ARG A 68 -8.55 18.93 -27.75
N ARG A 69 -7.92 19.47 -28.82
CA ARG A 69 -8.00 18.89 -30.16
C ARG A 69 -7.38 17.52 -30.25
N ILE A 70 -6.21 17.31 -29.67
CA ILE A 70 -5.56 16.00 -29.60
C ILE A 70 -6.47 15.00 -28.86
N ARG A 71 -7.08 15.41 -27.75
CA ARG A 71 -8.04 14.56 -27.03
C ARG A 71 -9.24 14.19 -27.89
N SER A 72 -9.84 15.15 -28.59
CA SER A 72 -10.97 14.92 -29.48
C SER A 72 -10.60 14.02 -30.66
N TRP A 73 -9.43 14.25 -31.27
CA TRP A 73 -8.92 13.42 -32.36
C TRP A 73 -8.70 11.96 -31.90
N ARG A 74 -8.08 11.76 -30.74
CA ARG A 74 -7.88 10.43 -30.14
C ARG A 74 -9.19 9.73 -29.78
N ALA A 75 -10.20 10.46 -29.39
CA ALA A 75 -11.51 9.90 -29.12
C ALA A 75 -12.18 9.31 -30.39
N VAL A 76 -11.87 9.87 -31.56
CA VAL A 76 -12.46 9.47 -32.85
C VAL A 76 -11.57 8.46 -33.59
N HIS A 77 -10.25 8.65 -33.54
CA HIS A 77 -9.30 7.94 -34.38
C HIS A 77 -8.23 7.15 -33.62
N GLY A 78 -8.20 7.30 -32.29
CA GLY A 78 -7.23 6.60 -31.47
C GLY A 78 -7.52 5.11 -31.37
N GLU A 79 -6.53 4.35 -30.93
CA GLU A 79 -6.69 2.93 -30.64
C GLU A 79 -7.73 2.71 -29.53
N ALA A 80 -8.43 1.60 -29.61
CA ALA A 80 -9.34 1.20 -28.54
C ALA A 80 -8.56 1.02 -27.22
N GLN A 81 -8.99 1.73 -26.20
CA GLN A 81 -8.40 1.56 -24.86
C GLN A 81 -9.03 0.35 -24.20
N GLU A 82 -8.21 -0.38 -23.43
CA GLU A 82 -8.69 -1.46 -22.60
C GLU A 82 -9.74 -0.94 -21.61
N VAL A 83 -10.93 -1.51 -21.65
CA VAL A 83 -12.00 -1.12 -20.72
C VAL A 83 -11.77 -1.81 -19.40
N ILE A 84 -11.38 -1.06 -18.40
CA ILE A 84 -11.22 -1.56 -17.04
C ILE A 84 -12.59 -1.55 -16.38
N PHE A 85 -13.20 -2.73 -16.25
CA PHE A 85 -14.41 -2.89 -15.44
C PHE A 85 -14.03 -2.74 -13.95
N ARG A 86 -14.74 -1.88 -13.24
CA ARG A 86 -14.58 -1.84 -11.78
C ARG A 86 -15.07 -3.15 -11.20
N PRO A 87 -14.21 -3.94 -10.54
CA PRO A 87 -14.67 -5.19 -9.94
C PRO A 87 -15.73 -4.90 -8.89
N THR A 88 -16.82 -5.65 -8.92
CA THR A 88 -17.84 -5.62 -7.88
C THR A 88 -17.31 -6.46 -6.71
N HIS A 89 -17.15 -5.81 -5.57
CA HIS A 89 -16.69 -6.48 -4.35
C HIS A 89 -17.88 -6.86 -3.49
N GLU A 90 -17.84 -8.05 -2.90
CA GLU A 90 -18.82 -8.55 -1.94
C GLU A 90 -18.28 -8.36 -0.51
N PRO A 91 -19.16 -8.08 0.48
CA PRO A 91 -18.74 -7.92 1.86
C PRO A 91 -18.13 -9.23 2.41
N GLY A 92 -17.12 -9.10 3.25
CA GLY A 92 -16.45 -10.23 3.89
C GLY A 92 -15.61 -11.12 2.97
N ARG A 93 -15.47 -10.75 1.68
CA ARG A 93 -14.83 -11.61 0.70
C ARG A 93 -13.32 -11.46 0.63
N LEU A 94 -12.79 -10.25 0.56
CA LEU A 94 -11.39 -10.01 0.24
C LEU A 94 -10.73 -9.00 1.17
N GLY A 95 -9.65 -9.45 1.81
CA GLY A 95 -8.68 -8.61 2.49
C GLY A 95 -7.40 -8.50 1.67
N LEU A 96 -6.87 -7.29 1.55
CA LEU A 96 -5.59 -6.99 0.93
C LEU A 96 -4.61 -6.53 1.99
N SER A 97 -3.33 -6.90 1.86
CA SER A 97 -2.28 -6.33 2.67
C SER A 97 -0.99 -6.14 1.88
N ASP A 98 -0.24 -5.14 2.28
CA ASP A 98 1.06 -4.85 1.69
C ASP A 98 1.91 -4.01 2.65
N PHE A 99 3.25 -3.96 2.41
CA PHE A 99 4.15 -3.05 3.11
C PHE A 99 4.34 -1.77 2.30
N THR A 100 4.51 -0.65 3.00
CA THR A 100 4.81 0.62 2.35
C THR A 100 5.84 1.42 3.13
N ASP A 101 6.82 2.00 2.42
CA ASP A 101 7.87 2.82 3.00
C ASP A 101 7.29 4.09 3.64
N ALA A 102 7.66 4.31 4.91
CA ALA A 102 7.27 5.46 5.72
C ALA A 102 8.47 6.34 6.14
N CYS A 103 9.70 6.04 5.69
CA CYS A 103 10.92 6.77 6.06
C CYS A 103 10.83 8.26 5.71
N ARG A 104 10.13 8.59 4.60
CA ARG A 104 9.94 9.99 4.15
C ARG A 104 9.10 10.84 5.12
N LEU A 105 8.39 10.25 6.07
CA LEU A 105 7.68 11.00 7.11
C LEU A 105 8.66 11.75 8.03
N GLY A 106 9.91 11.26 8.15
CA GLY A 106 10.97 11.90 8.92
C GLY A 106 10.72 11.87 10.42
N VAL A 107 10.10 10.79 10.92
CA VAL A 107 9.84 10.59 12.36
C VAL A 107 11.14 10.32 13.09
N THR A 108 11.28 10.88 14.28
CA THR A 108 12.39 10.62 15.20
C THR A 108 11.88 10.07 16.54
N ILE A 109 12.64 9.18 17.15
CA ILE A 109 12.35 8.62 18.48
C ILE A 109 13.55 8.89 19.38
N ALA A 110 13.34 9.62 20.46
CA ALA A 110 14.41 10.02 21.38
C ALA A 110 15.63 10.63 20.65
N GLY A 111 15.37 11.55 19.71
CA GLY A 111 16.35 12.24 18.88
C GLY A 111 16.99 11.39 17.77
N GLN A 112 16.59 10.14 17.58
CA GLN A 112 17.13 9.25 16.55
C GLN A 112 16.13 9.05 15.39
N PRO A 113 16.58 9.18 14.13
CA PRO A 113 15.72 8.90 12.97
C PRO A 113 15.14 7.49 13.03
N LEU A 114 13.85 7.37 12.67
CA LEU A 114 13.14 6.10 12.62
C LEU A 114 12.90 5.69 11.16
N ASP A 115 13.76 4.81 10.65
CA ASP A 115 13.50 4.13 9.39
C ASP A 115 12.51 3.00 9.63
N HIS A 116 11.35 3.06 8.97
CA HIS A 116 10.29 2.10 9.18
C HIS A 116 9.38 1.94 7.97
N LEU A 117 8.64 0.82 7.97
CA LEU A 117 7.55 0.55 7.02
C LEU A 117 6.23 0.59 7.78
N PHE A 118 5.14 0.76 7.05
CA PHE A 118 3.81 0.34 7.52
C PHE A 118 3.46 -0.99 6.86
N TYR A 119 3.07 -1.98 7.67
CA TYR A 119 2.19 -3.02 7.20
C TYR A 119 0.78 -2.44 7.15
N HIS A 120 0.13 -2.51 6.00
CA HIS A 120 -1.19 -1.95 5.79
C HIS A 120 -2.14 -3.03 5.30
N PHE A 121 -3.20 -3.26 6.04
CA PHE A 121 -4.30 -4.18 5.69
C PHE A 121 -5.56 -3.38 5.35
N ARG A 122 -6.34 -3.90 4.39
CA ARG A 122 -7.60 -3.29 3.99
C ARG A 122 -8.65 -4.34 3.59
N LEU A 123 -9.88 -4.21 4.08
CA LEU A 123 -11.05 -4.88 3.51
C LEU A 123 -11.53 -4.10 2.29
N VAL A 124 -11.66 -4.79 1.16
CA VAL A 124 -11.89 -4.11 -0.13
C VAL A 124 -13.29 -3.51 -0.21
N TRP A 125 -14.30 -4.18 0.38
CA TRP A 125 -15.68 -3.71 0.30
C TRP A 125 -16.00 -2.53 1.22
N SER A 126 -15.73 -2.63 2.51
CA SER A 126 -16.03 -1.53 3.46
C SER A 126 -15.02 -0.41 3.40
N GLY A 127 -13.77 -0.76 3.04
CA GLY A 127 -12.63 0.12 3.17
C GLY A 127 -12.06 0.16 4.59
N PHE A 128 -12.46 -0.77 5.49
CA PHE A 128 -11.75 -0.94 6.76
C PHE A 128 -10.26 -1.06 6.53
N GLU A 129 -9.46 -0.37 7.34
CA GLU A 129 -8.00 -0.43 7.27
C GLU A 129 -7.37 -0.61 8.66
N HIS A 130 -6.21 -1.25 8.66
CA HIS A 130 -5.34 -1.36 9.81
C HIS A 130 -3.91 -1.10 9.37
N ALA A 131 -3.16 -0.33 10.14
CA ALA A 131 -1.75 -0.08 9.90
C ALA A 131 -0.92 -0.47 11.11
N HIS A 132 0.24 -1.10 10.87
CA HIS A 132 1.17 -1.50 11.91
C HIS A 132 2.58 -1.00 11.56
N VAL A 133 3.26 -0.38 12.53
CA VAL A 133 4.63 0.14 12.36
C VAL A 133 5.61 -1.02 12.40
N ILE A 134 6.27 -1.28 11.28
CA ILE A 134 7.23 -2.36 11.09
C ILE A 134 8.64 -1.81 11.12
N LEU A 135 9.47 -2.44 11.90
CA LEU A 135 10.83 -2.03 12.11
C LEU A 135 11.86 -2.99 11.48
N GLY A 136 11.59 -4.29 11.37
CA GLY A 136 12.49 -5.35 10.87
C GLY A 136 12.54 -5.50 9.35
N GLY A 137 11.79 -4.67 8.60
CA GLY A 137 11.63 -4.80 7.16
C GLY A 137 10.59 -5.84 6.76
N GLU A 138 10.39 -6.02 5.47
CA GLU A 138 9.44 -6.99 4.92
C GLU A 138 9.87 -8.41 5.28
N SER A 139 9.10 -9.07 6.16
CA SER A 139 9.36 -10.42 6.61
C SER A 139 8.05 -11.15 6.92
N PHE A 140 8.11 -12.50 6.94
CA PHE A 140 6.96 -13.30 7.32
C PHE A 140 6.48 -12.99 8.76
N VAL A 141 7.41 -12.73 9.68
CA VAL A 141 7.08 -12.38 11.06
C VAL A 141 6.28 -11.08 11.12
N ALA A 142 6.75 -10.05 10.39
CA ALA A 142 6.07 -8.76 10.30
C ALA A 142 4.68 -8.89 9.64
N LEU A 143 4.57 -9.70 8.58
CA LEU A 143 3.28 -9.99 7.93
C LEU A 143 2.34 -10.72 8.87
N ALA A 144 2.80 -11.77 9.56
CA ALA A 144 1.99 -12.56 10.47
C ALA A 144 1.49 -11.73 11.66
N GLU A 145 2.35 -10.90 12.26
CA GLU A 145 1.98 -9.98 13.33
C GLU A 145 0.95 -8.93 12.85
N GLY A 146 1.25 -8.25 11.74
CA GLY A 146 0.39 -7.21 11.19
C GLY A 146 -0.98 -7.73 10.75
N LEU A 147 -1.02 -8.90 10.08
CA LEU A 147 -2.27 -9.54 9.67
C LEU A 147 -3.13 -9.94 10.86
N GLN A 148 -2.54 -10.59 11.87
CA GLN A 148 -3.26 -10.96 13.07
C GLN A 148 -3.82 -9.75 13.81
N ASN A 149 -3.02 -8.67 13.95
CA ASN A 149 -3.50 -7.44 14.55
C ASN A 149 -4.69 -6.85 13.79
N ALA A 150 -4.64 -6.85 12.44
CA ALA A 150 -5.73 -6.37 11.60
C ALA A 150 -7.01 -7.18 11.78
N LEU A 151 -6.92 -8.52 11.71
CA LEU A 151 -8.08 -9.42 11.84
C LEU A 151 -8.73 -9.30 13.21
N TRP A 152 -7.93 -9.20 14.28
CA TRP A 152 -8.45 -9.04 15.64
C TRP A 152 -9.06 -7.64 15.84
N SER A 153 -8.53 -6.60 15.20
CA SER A 153 -9.10 -5.25 15.31
C SER A 153 -10.43 -5.10 14.60
N VAL A 154 -10.68 -5.84 13.49
CA VAL A 154 -11.97 -5.86 12.80
C VAL A 154 -12.93 -6.90 13.41
N SER A 155 -12.42 -7.80 14.26
CA SER A 155 -13.17 -8.88 14.91
C SER A 155 -13.70 -9.96 13.95
N GLY A 156 -12.92 -10.30 12.92
CA GLY A 156 -13.31 -11.34 11.96
C GLY A 156 -12.31 -11.54 10.84
N THR A 157 -12.56 -12.55 10.00
CA THR A 157 -11.66 -12.90 8.88
C THR A 157 -12.41 -12.90 7.55
N PRO A 158 -11.84 -12.35 6.48
CA PRO A 158 -12.41 -12.46 5.13
C PRO A 158 -12.23 -13.88 4.58
N LEU A 159 -12.95 -14.22 3.49
CA LEU A 159 -12.80 -15.51 2.81
C LEU A 159 -11.44 -15.64 2.12
N TYR A 160 -10.94 -14.56 1.55
CA TYR A 160 -9.70 -14.53 0.80
C TYR A 160 -8.78 -13.47 1.38
N HIS A 161 -7.49 -13.78 1.42
CA HIS A 161 -6.45 -12.80 1.73
C HIS A 161 -5.42 -12.77 0.62
N ARG A 162 -5.02 -11.57 0.21
CA ARG A 162 -4.00 -11.33 -0.81
C ARG A 162 -2.91 -10.43 -0.26
N SER A 163 -1.66 -10.85 -0.43
CA SER A 163 -0.50 -10.03 -0.10
C SER A 163 0.49 -10.05 -1.26
N ASP A 164 0.95 -8.87 -1.67
CA ASP A 164 2.01 -8.73 -2.68
C ASP A 164 3.41 -8.82 -2.06
N SER A 165 3.49 -8.57 -0.78
CA SER A 165 4.73 -8.46 0.01
C SER A 165 5.58 -9.73 0.03
N LEU A 166 4.97 -10.90 -0.19
CA LEU A 166 5.71 -12.15 -0.31
C LEU A 166 6.64 -12.13 -1.52
N SER A 167 6.28 -11.42 -2.59
CA SER A 167 7.11 -11.30 -3.80
C SER A 167 8.41 -10.55 -3.53
N ALA A 168 8.41 -9.55 -2.67
CA ALA A 168 9.62 -8.81 -2.28
C ALA A 168 10.51 -9.62 -1.33
N ALA A 169 9.91 -10.31 -0.36
CA ALA A 169 10.62 -11.23 0.54
C ALA A 169 11.30 -12.39 -0.23
N PHE A 170 10.73 -12.80 -1.37
CA PHE A 170 11.27 -13.86 -2.22
C PHE A 170 12.50 -13.47 -3.06
N ARG A 171 12.77 -12.19 -3.27
CA ARG A 171 13.80 -11.77 -4.26
C ARG A 171 15.19 -12.32 -3.99
N ASN A 172 15.55 -12.48 -2.72
CA ASN A 172 16.89 -12.89 -2.28
C ASN A 172 16.93 -14.31 -1.65
N LEU A 173 15.82 -15.07 -1.76
CA LEU A 173 15.75 -16.42 -1.22
C LEU A 173 16.03 -17.46 -2.32
N ASP A 174 16.63 -18.58 -1.94
CA ASP A 174 16.71 -19.78 -2.78
C ASP A 174 15.33 -20.43 -2.99
N ALA A 175 15.28 -21.45 -3.85
CA ALA A 175 14.00 -22.10 -4.21
C ALA A 175 13.33 -22.76 -3.02
N ASP A 176 14.10 -23.42 -2.14
CA ASP A 176 13.56 -24.15 -0.98
C ASP A 176 13.00 -23.19 0.07
N ALA A 177 13.71 -22.09 0.35
CA ALA A 177 13.25 -21.06 1.26
C ALA A 177 11.97 -20.33 0.75
N LYS A 178 11.81 -20.21 -0.59
CA LYS A 178 10.58 -19.69 -1.20
C LYS A 178 9.40 -20.62 -0.99
N VAL A 179 9.59 -21.93 -1.14
CA VAL A 179 8.56 -22.94 -0.90
C VAL A 179 8.14 -22.93 0.57
N ASP A 180 9.12 -22.89 1.49
CA ASP A 180 8.85 -22.83 2.93
C ASP A 180 8.03 -21.57 3.31
N LEU A 181 8.42 -20.41 2.83
CA LEU A 181 7.72 -19.15 3.10
C LEU A 181 6.28 -19.16 2.56
N THR A 182 6.09 -19.73 1.37
CA THR A 182 4.76 -19.93 0.79
C THR A 182 3.90 -20.82 1.67
N HIS A 183 4.43 -21.97 2.07
CA HIS A 183 3.74 -22.92 2.92
C HIS A 183 3.35 -22.33 4.28
N ARG A 184 4.25 -21.56 4.90
CA ARG A 184 3.97 -20.84 6.16
C ARG A 184 2.84 -19.81 6.01
N TYR A 185 2.80 -19.09 4.88
CA TYR A 185 1.72 -18.16 4.60
C TYR A 185 0.38 -18.86 4.38
N ASP A 186 0.39 -19.96 3.64
CA ASP A 186 -0.81 -20.76 3.42
C ASP A 186 -1.32 -21.38 4.74
N GLN A 187 -0.42 -21.82 5.63
CA GLN A 187 -0.77 -22.27 6.96
C GLN A 187 -1.37 -21.13 7.82
N LEU A 188 -0.80 -19.93 7.76
CA LEU A 188 -1.33 -18.75 8.44
C LEU A 188 -2.75 -18.43 7.96
N CYS A 189 -2.96 -18.40 6.65
CA CYS A 189 -4.30 -18.19 6.09
C CYS A 189 -5.28 -19.28 6.51
N SER A 190 -4.88 -20.56 6.44
CA SER A 190 -5.70 -21.71 6.82
C SER A 190 -6.10 -21.66 8.29
N HIS A 191 -5.20 -21.25 9.21
CA HIS A 191 -5.51 -21.08 10.62
C HIS A 191 -6.67 -20.09 10.83
N TYR A 192 -6.72 -19.03 10.01
CA TYR A 192 -7.78 -18.04 10.02
C TYR A 192 -8.93 -18.37 9.05
N ARG A 193 -9.00 -19.59 8.52
CA ARG A 193 -10.02 -20.06 7.57
C ARG A 193 -10.09 -19.23 6.29
N MET A 194 -9.00 -18.55 5.95
CA MET A 194 -8.86 -17.78 4.71
C MET A 194 -8.18 -18.63 3.64
N THR A 195 -8.52 -18.36 2.40
CA THR A 195 -7.77 -18.85 1.24
C THR A 195 -6.77 -17.78 0.82
N SER A 196 -5.48 -18.15 0.75
CA SER A 196 -4.45 -17.28 0.20
C SER A 196 -4.66 -17.09 -1.30
N THR A 197 -4.56 -15.86 -1.79
CA THR A 197 -4.60 -15.54 -3.21
C THR A 197 -3.35 -14.76 -3.59
N ARG A 198 -2.97 -14.87 -4.85
CA ARG A 198 -1.82 -14.16 -5.41
C ARG A 198 -2.28 -13.29 -6.57
N ASN A 199 -1.53 -12.22 -6.83
CA ASN A 199 -1.76 -11.41 -8.01
C ASN A 199 -1.50 -12.23 -9.28
N ASN A 200 -2.39 -12.12 -10.25
CA ASN A 200 -2.13 -12.59 -11.59
C ASN A 200 -1.04 -11.71 -12.21
N LYS A 201 0.05 -12.32 -12.71
CA LYS A 201 1.10 -11.58 -13.41
C LYS A 201 0.49 -10.81 -14.58
N GLY A 202 0.63 -9.49 -14.56
CA GLY A 202 0.18 -8.60 -15.65
C GLY A 202 -1.16 -7.89 -15.41
N VAL A 203 -1.87 -8.14 -14.31
CA VAL A 203 -3.13 -7.45 -13.98
C VAL A 203 -2.86 -6.37 -12.92
N ALA A 204 -2.36 -5.22 -13.36
CA ALA A 204 -1.99 -4.09 -12.51
C ALA A 204 -3.16 -3.52 -11.68
N HIS A 205 -4.40 -3.78 -12.08
CA HIS A 205 -5.59 -3.17 -11.46
C HIS A 205 -6.09 -3.89 -10.19
N GLU A 206 -5.61 -5.09 -9.92
CA GLU A 206 -6.06 -5.87 -8.76
C GLU A 206 -5.54 -5.28 -7.43
N ASN A 207 -4.42 -4.57 -7.44
CA ASN A 207 -3.82 -3.93 -6.26
C ASN A 207 -4.08 -2.42 -6.15
N GLY A 208 -4.69 -1.79 -7.15
CA GLY A 208 -4.92 -0.34 -7.18
C GLY A 208 -5.64 0.21 -5.95
N SER A 209 -6.45 -0.60 -5.27
CA SER A 209 -7.15 -0.21 -4.05
C SER A 209 -6.18 -0.05 -2.86
N ILE A 210 -5.21 -0.95 -2.68
CA ILE A 210 -4.26 -0.86 -1.57
C ILE A 210 -3.17 0.17 -1.84
N GLU A 211 -2.65 0.25 -3.07
CA GLU A 211 -1.66 1.25 -3.48
C GLU A 211 -2.17 2.68 -3.29
N SER A 212 -3.39 2.97 -3.75
CA SER A 212 -4.05 4.26 -3.51
C SER A 212 -4.22 4.54 -2.02
N SER A 213 -4.59 3.52 -1.24
CA SER A 213 -4.79 3.62 0.20
C SER A 213 -3.49 3.92 0.96
N HIS A 214 -2.33 3.39 0.50
CA HIS A 214 -1.01 3.72 1.04
C HIS A 214 -0.71 5.22 0.95
N GLY A 215 -0.99 5.83 -0.20
CA GLY A 215 -0.83 7.28 -0.38
C GLY A 215 -1.71 8.06 0.59
N HIS A 216 -2.97 7.69 0.72
CA HIS A 216 -3.91 8.35 1.64
C HIS A 216 -3.51 8.19 3.10
N LEU A 217 -3.07 7.00 3.53
CA LEU A 217 -2.59 6.77 4.89
C LEU A 217 -1.35 7.62 5.20
N LYS A 218 -0.34 7.59 4.32
CA LYS A 218 0.90 8.36 4.52
C LYS A 218 0.61 9.87 4.56
N ASN A 219 -0.26 10.38 3.72
CA ASN A 219 -0.67 11.77 3.75
C ASN A 219 -1.38 12.11 5.06
N ALA A 220 -2.30 11.26 5.55
CA ALA A 220 -2.99 11.50 6.81
C ALA A 220 -2.03 11.52 8.01
N VAL A 221 -1.03 10.62 8.03
CA VAL A 221 0.02 10.64 9.06
C VAL A 221 0.89 11.89 8.93
N HIS A 222 1.29 12.27 7.71
CA HIS A 222 2.06 13.48 7.45
C HIS A 222 1.33 14.74 7.95
N ASP A 223 0.05 14.88 7.59
CA ASP A 223 -0.77 16.02 8.01
C ASP A 223 -0.93 16.08 9.54
N ALA A 224 -1.10 14.93 10.19
CA ALA A 224 -1.16 14.85 11.66
C ALA A 224 0.16 15.27 12.32
N LEU A 225 1.30 14.88 11.73
CA LEU A 225 2.63 15.31 12.21
C LEU A 225 2.84 16.82 12.02
N LEU A 226 2.36 17.39 10.92
CA LEU A 226 2.39 18.84 10.69
C LEU A 226 1.50 19.58 11.71
N MET A 227 0.28 19.10 11.97
CA MET A 227 -0.62 19.69 12.96
C MET A 227 -0.07 19.58 14.39
N ARG A 228 0.66 18.50 14.70
CA ARG A 228 1.35 18.33 15.98
C ARG A 228 2.51 19.31 16.15
N GLY A 229 3.06 19.85 15.06
CA GLY A 229 4.21 20.78 15.06
C GLY A 229 5.56 20.12 15.31
N THR A 230 5.61 18.80 15.54
CA THR A 230 6.86 18.05 15.74
C THR A 230 6.72 16.63 15.22
N LYS A 231 7.83 16.09 14.72
CA LYS A 231 7.98 14.69 14.28
C LYS A 231 8.71 13.83 15.30
N GLU A 232 9.08 14.43 16.45
CA GLU A 232 9.78 13.79 17.54
C GLU A 232 8.81 13.10 18.49
N PHE A 233 9.17 11.90 18.95
CA PHE A 233 8.45 11.13 19.96
C PHE A 233 9.43 10.61 21.02
N ASP A 234 8.97 10.53 22.26
CA ASP A 234 9.76 10.02 23.37
C ASP A 234 10.04 8.51 23.21
N ASP A 235 9.05 7.78 22.70
CA ASP A 235 9.12 6.34 22.48
C ASP A 235 8.32 5.88 21.27
N LEU A 236 8.55 4.63 20.84
CA LEU A 236 7.86 4.02 19.72
C LEU A 236 6.36 3.80 19.98
N GLY A 237 5.97 3.56 21.23
CA GLY A 237 4.58 3.36 21.62
C GLY A 237 3.73 4.59 21.36
N SER A 238 4.26 5.77 21.72
CA SER A 238 3.62 7.07 21.45
C SER A 238 3.40 7.33 19.96
N TYR A 239 4.37 6.96 19.11
CA TYR A 239 4.20 7.05 17.66
C TYR A 239 3.16 6.04 17.13
N ARG A 240 3.22 4.80 17.60
CA ARG A 240 2.21 3.77 17.24
C ARG A 240 0.81 4.21 17.63
N ALA A 241 0.63 4.77 18.83
CA ALA A 241 -0.66 5.31 19.28
C ALA A 241 -1.20 6.40 18.37
N LEU A 242 -0.35 7.30 17.86
CA LEU A 242 -0.76 8.31 16.86
C LEU A 242 -1.24 7.65 15.56
N VAL A 243 -0.52 6.64 15.06
CA VAL A 243 -0.92 5.91 13.84
C VAL A 243 -2.26 5.22 14.05
N ASP A 244 -2.44 4.55 15.18
CA ASP A 244 -3.69 3.86 15.54
C ASP A 244 -4.88 4.84 15.65
N GLU A 245 -4.66 6.03 16.23
CA GLU A 245 -5.67 7.09 16.31
C GLU A 245 -6.08 7.57 14.91
N ILE A 246 -5.11 7.78 14.01
CA ILE A 246 -5.39 8.21 12.63
C ILE A 246 -6.19 7.15 11.90
N VAL A 247 -5.80 5.88 11.99
CA VAL A 247 -6.52 4.74 11.37
C VAL A 247 -7.93 4.64 11.94
N SER A 248 -8.09 4.77 13.25
CA SER A 248 -9.40 4.73 13.91
C SER A 248 -10.33 5.84 13.41
N ARG A 249 -9.84 7.07 13.27
CA ARG A 249 -10.61 8.20 12.71
C ARG A 249 -11.02 7.93 11.25
N ARG A 250 -10.14 7.35 10.44
CA ARG A 250 -10.42 7.00 9.06
C ARG A 250 -11.47 5.89 8.96
N ASN A 251 -11.38 4.87 9.81
CA ASN A 251 -12.37 3.80 9.89
C ASN A 251 -13.75 4.34 10.35
N ALA A 252 -13.78 5.30 11.27
CA ALA A 252 -15.04 5.91 11.73
C ALA A 252 -15.82 6.57 10.59
N ALA A 253 -15.14 7.14 9.59
CA ALA A 253 -15.79 7.70 8.40
C ALA A 253 -16.52 6.63 7.55
N HIS A 254 -16.13 5.37 7.67
CA HIS A 254 -16.72 4.22 6.98
C HIS A 254 -17.54 3.30 7.92
N GLY A 255 -17.81 3.71 9.15
CA GLY A 255 -18.35 2.90 10.23
C GLY A 255 -19.54 2.04 9.84
N LYS A 256 -20.57 2.62 9.21
CA LYS A 256 -21.77 1.87 8.76
C LYS A 256 -21.45 0.71 7.80
N ARG A 257 -20.50 0.91 6.88
CA ARG A 257 -20.08 -0.15 5.95
C ARG A 257 -19.26 -1.19 6.66
N ILE A 258 -18.37 -0.78 7.55
CA ILE A 258 -17.54 -1.69 8.35
C ILE A 258 -18.44 -2.58 9.22
N ASP A 259 -19.44 -2.01 9.88
CA ASP A 259 -20.38 -2.77 10.71
C ASP A 259 -21.21 -3.75 9.87
N ALA A 260 -21.65 -3.33 8.67
CA ALA A 260 -22.33 -4.23 7.73
C ALA A 260 -21.42 -5.36 7.27
N GLU A 261 -20.14 -5.09 6.99
CA GLU A 261 -19.20 -6.12 6.55
C GLU A 261 -18.83 -7.10 7.66
N ARG A 262 -18.77 -6.66 8.92
CA ARG A 262 -18.50 -7.54 10.08
C ARG A 262 -19.45 -8.74 10.16
N SER A 263 -20.73 -8.55 9.80
CA SER A 263 -21.71 -9.64 9.78
C SER A 263 -21.45 -10.71 8.72
N HIS A 264 -20.59 -10.42 7.74
CA HIS A 264 -20.21 -11.32 6.66
C HIS A 264 -18.80 -11.93 6.85
N LEU A 265 -18.05 -11.45 7.84
CA LEU A 265 -16.75 -12.01 8.18
C LEU A 265 -16.90 -13.36 8.89
N GLN A 266 -15.94 -14.25 8.68
CA GLN A 266 -15.86 -15.50 9.44
C GLN A 266 -15.40 -15.22 10.86
N ALA A 267 -15.79 -16.08 11.79
CA ALA A 267 -15.37 -15.99 13.19
C ALA A 267 -13.84 -16.18 13.32
N LEU A 268 -13.23 -15.41 14.21
CA LEU A 268 -11.84 -15.58 14.59
C LEU A 268 -11.61 -16.96 15.24
N PRO A 269 -10.39 -17.54 15.11
CA PRO A 269 -10.00 -18.69 15.90
C PRO A 269 -9.92 -18.33 17.40
N GLU A 270 -9.97 -19.32 18.28
CA GLU A 270 -9.88 -19.11 19.73
C GLU A 270 -8.59 -18.43 20.17
N ARG A 271 -7.51 -18.63 19.42
CA ARG A 271 -6.17 -18.07 19.72
C ARG A 271 -5.44 -17.65 18.46
N ARG A 272 -4.51 -16.72 18.63
CA ARG A 272 -3.57 -16.35 17.59
C ARG A 272 -2.60 -17.48 17.30
N THR A 273 -2.07 -17.53 16.08
CA THR A 273 -0.96 -18.39 15.73
C THR A 273 0.39 -17.72 16.02
N THR A 274 1.47 -18.43 15.76
CA THR A 274 2.84 -17.96 15.98
C THR A 274 3.19 -16.81 15.03
N ASP A 275 3.63 -15.69 15.59
CA ASP A 275 4.09 -14.47 14.92
C ASP A 275 5.57 -14.17 15.20
N PHE A 276 6.34 -15.22 15.52
CA PHE A 276 7.78 -15.14 15.78
C PHE A 276 8.54 -16.27 15.07
N GLU A 277 9.82 -16.07 14.91
CA GLU A 277 10.77 -17.12 14.52
C GLU A 277 11.48 -17.64 15.77
N GLU A 278 11.47 -18.95 16.00
CA GLU A 278 12.18 -19.55 17.14
C GLU A 278 13.55 -20.04 16.71
N ILE A 279 14.60 -19.55 17.37
CA ILE A 279 15.99 -19.83 17.04
C ILE A 279 16.73 -20.25 18.30
N VAL A 280 17.57 -21.26 18.20
CA VAL A 280 18.45 -21.67 19.31
C VAL A 280 19.84 -21.08 19.07
N VAL A 281 20.34 -20.36 20.06
CA VAL A 281 21.67 -19.75 20.06
C VAL A 281 22.49 -20.22 21.25
N THR A 282 23.82 -20.19 21.12
CA THR A 282 24.72 -20.46 22.25
C THR A 282 25.42 -19.18 22.67
N VAL A 283 25.43 -18.88 23.95
CA VAL A 283 26.10 -17.66 24.47
C VAL A 283 27.61 -17.88 24.42
N SER A 284 28.29 -16.97 23.73
CA SER A 284 29.75 -16.96 23.61
C SER A 284 30.44 -16.56 24.89
N ARG A 285 31.76 -16.79 24.96
CA ARG A 285 32.60 -16.33 26.08
C ARG A 285 32.64 -14.81 26.22
N THR A 286 32.22 -14.07 25.20
CA THR A 286 32.09 -12.61 25.22
C THR A 286 30.79 -12.11 25.88
N GLY A 287 29.98 -13.02 26.47
CA GLY A 287 28.77 -12.66 27.19
C GLY A 287 27.56 -12.33 26.29
N GLY A 288 27.52 -12.88 25.07
CA GLY A 288 26.41 -12.63 24.16
C GLY A 288 26.34 -13.63 22.99
N PHE A 289 25.43 -13.36 22.08
CA PHE A 289 25.23 -14.15 20.85
C PHE A 289 24.97 -13.23 19.66
N THR A 290 25.30 -13.70 18.47
CA THR A 290 25.01 -12.98 17.22
C THR A 290 23.75 -13.58 16.56
N LEU A 291 22.78 -12.73 16.25
CA LEU A 291 21.56 -13.09 15.52
C LEU A 291 21.29 -12.05 14.42
N ARG A 292 21.08 -12.51 13.18
CA ARG A 292 20.84 -11.63 12.03
C ARG A 292 21.88 -10.50 11.93
N LYS A 293 23.16 -10.83 12.14
CA LYS A 293 24.33 -9.91 12.09
C LYS A 293 24.37 -8.84 13.20
N VAL A 294 23.52 -8.95 14.22
CA VAL A 294 23.54 -8.08 15.39
C VAL A 294 24.01 -8.87 16.59
N PHE A 295 24.96 -8.32 17.35
CA PHE A 295 25.43 -8.90 18.60
C PHE A 295 24.56 -8.42 19.75
N TYR A 296 24.04 -9.38 20.53
CA TYR A 296 23.21 -9.15 21.71
C TYR A 296 23.95 -9.59 22.97
N THR A 297 24.01 -8.74 23.96
CA THR A 297 24.61 -9.06 25.26
C THR A 297 23.55 -9.62 26.21
N VAL A 298 23.96 -10.59 27.00
CA VAL A 298 23.15 -11.21 28.04
C VAL A 298 23.98 -11.35 29.32
N PRO A 299 23.37 -11.56 30.50
CA PRO A 299 24.10 -11.75 31.75
C PRO A 299 25.17 -12.85 31.63
N SER A 300 26.37 -12.57 32.15
CA SER A 300 27.55 -13.43 32.05
C SER A 300 27.34 -14.84 32.59
N ARG A 301 26.43 -15.05 33.55
CA ARG A 301 26.04 -16.38 34.07
C ARG A 301 25.47 -17.31 32.98
N LEU A 302 25.08 -16.77 31.83
CA LEU A 302 24.54 -17.56 30.69
C LEU A 302 25.64 -18.01 29.71
N ILE A 303 26.90 -17.64 29.91
CA ILE A 303 28.01 -18.08 29.06
C ILE A 303 28.01 -19.62 28.94
N GLY A 304 28.07 -20.10 27.71
CA GLY A 304 28.05 -21.52 27.39
C GLY A 304 26.66 -22.16 27.37
N HIS A 305 25.63 -21.48 27.84
CA HIS A 305 24.26 -21.98 27.77
C HIS A 305 23.63 -21.83 26.39
N ARG A 306 22.77 -22.79 26.05
CA ARG A 306 21.89 -22.73 24.89
C ARG A 306 20.61 -22.01 25.29
N LEU A 307 20.33 -20.92 24.55
CA LEU A 307 19.14 -20.09 24.74
C LEU A 307 18.18 -20.31 23.58
N ARG A 308 16.90 -20.40 23.89
CA ARG A 308 15.84 -20.34 22.88
C ARG A 308 15.40 -18.89 22.77
N VAL A 309 15.47 -18.34 21.56
CA VAL A 309 15.16 -16.95 21.25
C VAL A 309 13.95 -16.92 20.33
N ARG A 310 12.91 -16.21 20.74
CA ARG A 310 11.78 -15.87 19.86
C ARG A 310 12.00 -14.50 19.28
N LEU A 311 12.23 -14.48 17.98
CA LEU A 311 12.50 -13.25 17.21
C LEU A 311 11.18 -12.70 16.66
N PHE A 312 10.77 -11.55 17.18
CA PHE A 312 9.65 -10.74 16.68
C PHE A 312 10.14 -9.62 15.74
N ASP A 313 9.25 -8.79 15.26
CA ASP A 313 9.65 -7.64 14.42
C ASP A 313 10.46 -6.60 15.20
N ASP A 314 10.09 -6.30 16.44
CA ASP A 314 10.69 -5.22 17.25
C ASP A 314 11.51 -5.71 18.45
N ARG A 315 11.44 -7.00 18.82
CA ARG A 315 12.06 -7.55 20.02
C ARG A 315 12.51 -8.98 19.88
N LEU A 316 13.29 -9.43 20.85
CA LEU A 316 13.68 -10.82 21.07
C LEU A 316 13.27 -11.21 22.49
N ASP A 317 12.49 -12.26 22.63
CA ASP A 317 12.24 -12.88 23.94
C ASP A 317 13.19 -14.06 24.12
N VAL A 318 13.97 -14.03 25.19
CA VAL A 318 15.04 -14.97 25.47
C VAL A 318 14.63 -15.93 26.57
N PHE A 319 14.80 -17.23 26.34
CA PHE A 319 14.40 -18.31 27.24
C PHE A 319 15.55 -19.27 27.52
N VAL A 320 15.56 -19.83 28.76
CA VAL A 320 16.30 -21.02 29.08
C VAL A 320 15.27 -22.11 29.37
N GLY A 321 15.29 -23.21 28.60
CA GLY A 321 14.22 -24.18 28.64
C GLY A 321 12.85 -23.55 28.39
N GLY A 322 11.93 -23.69 29.38
CA GLY A 322 10.60 -23.05 29.33
C GLY A 322 10.51 -21.69 29.98
N THR A 323 11.58 -21.22 30.67
CA THR A 323 11.56 -19.99 31.46
C THR A 323 11.96 -18.80 30.65
N HIS A 324 11.09 -17.78 30.58
CA HIS A 324 11.42 -16.48 30.02
C HIS A 324 12.42 -15.73 30.92
N LEU A 325 13.52 -15.28 30.36
CA LEU A 325 14.57 -14.58 31.12
C LEU A 325 14.50 -13.06 30.95
N MET A 326 14.38 -12.62 29.70
CA MET A 326 14.39 -11.21 29.37
C MET A 326 13.86 -10.95 27.96
N THR A 327 13.45 -9.74 27.72
CA THR A 327 13.15 -9.21 26.40
C THR A 327 14.22 -8.21 25.99
N LEU A 328 14.81 -8.39 24.82
CA LEU A 328 15.80 -7.48 24.23
C LEU A 328 15.14 -6.75 23.06
N ARG A 329 15.48 -5.47 22.89
CA ARG A 329 15.07 -4.72 21.71
C ARG A 329 15.79 -5.28 20.49
N ARG A 330 15.08 -5.46 19.38
CA ARG A 330 15.70 -5.92 18.13
C ARG A 330 16.61 -4.83 17.58
N GLY A 331 17.90 -5.15 17.47
CA GLY A 331 18.88 -4.30 16.84
C GLY A 331 18.77 -4.30 15.33
N ARG A 332 19.25 -3.24 14.67
CA ARG A 332 19.21 -3.03 13.24
C ARG A 332 20.52 -2.53 12.71
N GLY A 333 20.79 -2.87 11.46
CA GLY A 333 21.92 -2.37 10.72
C GLY A 333 23.24 -3.05 11.06
N HIS A 334 24.18 -2.93 10.11
CA HIS A 334 25.58 -3.18 10.36
C HIS A 334 26.11 -2.02 11.19
N ARG A 335 26.27 -2.20 12.49
CA ARG A 335 27.31 -1.47 13.19
C ARG A 335 28.54 -2.35 13.21
N VAL A 336 29.50 -2.00 12.40
CA VAL A 336 30.89 -2.39 12.55
C VAL A 336 31.43 -1.68 13.75
#